data_7beed25c4baca66f492ec52dfbc87a93
#
_entry.id   7beed25c4baca66f492ec52dfbc87a93
#
_cell.length_a   1.000
_cell.length_b   1.000
_cell.length_c   1.000
_cell.angle_alpha   90.00
_cell.angle_beta   90.00
_cell.angle_gamma   90.00
#
_symmetry.space_group_name_H-M   'P 1'
#
loop_
_entity.id
_entity.type
_entity.pdbx_description
1 polymer ?
#
loop_
_entity_poly.entity_id
_entity_poly.type
_entity_poly.pdbx_seq_one_letter_code
_entity_poly.pdbx_strand_id
1 'polypeptide(L)'
;MSTLTQDKTPSYTSNKNYAQFGPRLKTALPGPKAQKIVADDDRLISPSYTRSYPMVAKSGRGLRVTDVDGNEFLDFAAGIAVTSTGHCHPEVVKAIQDQAAELIHMSGTDFYYEHMTTLAERLSAVAPMPGPHKFYYEIGRAHV
;
A
#
# COMPACT_ATOMS: atom_id res chain seq x y z
N MET A 1 25.80 -19.03 -44.47
CA MET A 1 24.67 -18.08 -44.45
C MET A 1 23.66 -18.63 -43.46
N SER A 2 23.66 -18.09 -42.25
CA SER A 2 22.75 -18.47 -41.15
C SER A 2 21.55 -17.54 -41.18
N THR A 3 20.38 -18.10 -41.46
CA THR A 3 19.09 -17.37 -41.38
C THR A 3 18.73 -17.17 -39.94
N LEU A 4 18.82 -15.92 -39.45
CA LEU A 4 18.28 -15.49 -38.20
C LEU A 4 16.74 -15.62 -38.24
N THR A 5 16.21 -16.56 -37.49
CA THR A 5 14.76 -16.67 -37.20
C THR A 5 14.33 -15.43 -36.45
N GLN A 6 13.44 -14.65 -37.05
CA GLN A 6 12.77 -13.52 -36.37
C GLN A 6 11.97 -14.04 -35.18
N ASP A 7 12.36 -13.59 -34.01
CA ASP A 7 11.66 -13.80 -32.76
C ASP A 7 10.29 -13.09 -32.83
N LYS A 8 9.22 -13.88 -32.91
CA LYS A 8 7.85 -13.35 -32.86
C LYS A 8 7.54 -12.99 -31.42
N THR A 9 7.86 -11.77 -31.05
CA THR A 9 7.35 -11.18 -29.79
C THR A 9 5.82 -11.26 -29.84
N PRO A 10 5.15 -11.88 -28.85
CA PRO A 10 3.69 -11.93 -28.82
C PRO A 10 3.14 -10.48 -28.77
N SER A 11 2.30 -10.11 -29.72
CA SER A 11 1.62 -8.83 -29.69
C SER A 11 0.61 -8.81 -28.53
N TYR A 12 0.94 -8.15 -27.46
CA TYR A 12 0.11 -7.99 -26.28
C TYR A 12 -1.16 -7.12 -26.49
N THR A 13 -1.40 -6.69 -27.71
CA THR A 13 -2.36 -5.62 -28.03
C THR A 13 -3.79 -6.06 -28.38
N SER A 14 -4.12 -7.36 -28.39
CA SER A 14 -5.43 -7.79 -28.93
C SER A 14 -6.41 -8.42 -27.96
N ASN A 15 -6.10 -8.52 -26.65
CA ASN A 15 -7.06 -9.13 -25.73
C ASN A 15 -7.94 -8.06 -25.06
N LYS A 16 -9.09 -7.76 -25.68
CA LYS A 16 -10.11 -6.80 -25.21
C LYS A 16 -10.57 -7.03 -23.76
N ASN A 17 -10.32 -8.22 -23.21
CA ASN A 17 -10.70 -8.56 -21.84
C ASN A 17 -9.80 -7.94 -20.76
N TYR A 18 -8.57 -7.53 -21.07
CA TYR A 18 -7.67 -6.93 -20.09
C TYR A 18 -7.93 -5.43 -19.85
N ALA A 19 -8.53 -4.73 -20.82
CA ALA A 19 -8.82 -3.30 -20.69
C ALA A 19 -9.75 -2.97 -19.50
N GLN A 20 -10.62 -3.90 -19.10
CA GLN A 20 -11.50 -3.74 -17.94
C GLN A 20 -10.76 -3.80 -16.60
N PHE A 21 -9.56 -4.38 -16.56
CA PHE A 21 -8.75 -4.51 -15.36
C PHE A 21 -7.67 -3.41 -15.24
N GLY A 22 -7.42 -2.67 -16.30
CA GLY A 22 -6.42 -1.59 -16.33
C GLY A 22 -6.81 -0.36 -15.52
N PRO A 23 -5.90 0.64 -15.45
CA PRO A 23 -6.21 1.95 -14.88
C PRO A 23 -7.27 2.66 -15.72
N ARG A 24 -8.05 3.54 -15.07
CA ARG A 24 -9.12 4.33 -15.72
C ARG A 24 -8.92 5.79 -15.39
N LEU A 25 -8.41 6.55 -16.33
CA LEU A 25 -8.21 7.99 -16.19
C LEU A 25 -9.44 8.75 -16.69
N LYS A 26 -9.99 9.61 -15.84
CA LYS A 26 -11.10 10.52 -16.13
C LYS A 26 -10.63 11.92 -16.41
N THR A 27 -9.46 12.29 -15.88
CA THR A 27 -8.85 13.62 -16.03
C THR A 27 -7.38 13.49 -16.43
N ALA A 28 -6.77 14.57 -16.89
CA ALA A 28 -5.31 14.69 -16.90
C ALA A 28 -4.77 14.60 -15.46
N LEU A 29 -3.48 14.28 -15.31
CA LEU A 29 -2.82 14.20 -14.01
C LEU A 29 -1.82 15.34 -13.83
N PRO A 30 -1.87 16.04 -12.68
CA PRO A 30 -2.89 15.99 -11.64
C PRO A 30 -4.23 16.56 -12.11
N GLY A 31 -5.34 15.97 -11.67
CA GLY A 31 -6.67 16.53 -11.90
C GLY A 31 -6.93 17.80 -11.08
N PRO A 32 -8.04 18.52 -11.36
CA PRO A 32 -8.26 19.86 -10.78
C PRO A 32 -8.36 19.88 -9.24
N LYS A 33 -8.90 18.83 -8.62
CA LYS A 33 -8.94 18.72 -7.16
C LYS A 33 -7.55 18.36 -6.60
N ALA A 34 -6.83 17.47 -7.27
CA ALA A 34 -5.48 17.11 -6.89
C ALA A 34 -4.53 18.30 -6.97
N GLN A 35 -4.61 19.14 -8.02
CA GLN A 35 -3.80 20.36 -8.16
C GLN A 35 -3.89 21.27 -6.93
N LYS A 36 -5.11 21.49 -6.43
CA LYS A 36 -5.31 22.32 -5.23
C LYS A 36 -4.63 21.71 -4.00
N ILE A 37 -4.77 20.40 -3.79
CA ILE A 37 -4.18 19.72 -2.63
C ILE A 37 -2.66 19.68 -2.72
N VAL A 38 -2.09 19.46 -3.91
CA VAL A 38 -0.65 19.52 -4.15
C VAL A 38 -0.11 20.92 -3.83
N ALA A 39 -0.76 21.99 -4.29
CA ALA A 39 -0.35 23.35 -3.97
C ALA A 39 -0.44 23.66 -2.46
N ASP A 40 -1.44 23.12 -1.76
CA ASP A 40 -1.54 23.25 -0.30
C ASP A 40 -0.45 22.42 0.41
N ASP A 41 -0.12 21.23 -0.07
CA ASP A 41 0.99 20.39 0.44
C ASP A 41 2.33 21.14 0.30
N ASP A 42 2.62 21.66 -0.88
CA ASP A 42 3.85 22.44 -1.14
C ASP A 42 4.00 23.66 -0.20
N ARG A 43 2.90 24.27 0.17
CA ARG A 43 2.89 25.43 1.06
C ARG A 43 2.98 25.09 2.54
N LEU A 44 2.42 23.95 2.97
CA LEU A 44 2.16 23.64 4.39
C LEU A 44 3.01 22.50 4.93
N ILE A 45 3.48 21.59 4.07
CA ILE A 45 4.18 20.37 4.48
C ILE A 45 5.68 20.51 4.23
N SER A 46 6.47 19.92 5.09
CA SER A 46 7.94 19.93 4.95
C SER A 46 8.38 19.29 3.63
N PRO A 47 9.34 19.89 2.90
CA PRO A 47 9.89 19.34 1.68
C PRO A 47 10.71 18.06 1.88
N SER A 48 10.93 17.62 3.12
CA SER A 48 11.53 16.32 3.41
C SER A 48 10.64 15.14 3.01
N TYR A 49 9.35 15.35 2.77
CA TYR A 49 8.50 14.38 2.12
C TYR A 49 8.64 14.47 0.60
N THR A 50 9.41 13.57 0.01
CA THR A 50 9.62 13.52 -1.45
C THR A 50 8.38 12.92 -2.14
N ARG A 51 7.54 13.77 -2.70
CA ARG A 51 6.37 13.34 -3.49
C ARG A 51 6.80 13.02 -4.92
N SER A 52 6.77 11.76 -5.31
CA SER A 52 7.19 11.33 -6.66
C SER A 52 6.05 11.39 -7.69
N TYR A 53 4.79 11.37 -7.24
CA TYR A 53 3.62 11.32 -8.11
C TYR A 53 2.60 12.36 -7.69
N PRO A 54 2.04 13.15 -8.63
CA PRO A 54 1.05 14.16 -8.33
C PRO A 54 -0.37 13.57 -8.18
N MET A 55 -0.47 12.38 -7.61
CA MET A 55 -1.72 11.68 -7.34
C MET A 55 -2.12 11.89 -5.88
N VAL A 56 -3.36 12.32 -5.67
CA VAL A 56 -3.92 12.46 -4.33
C VAL A 56 -4.91 11.32 -4.07
N ALA A 57 -4.46 10.30 -3.37
CA ALA A 57 -5.26 9.12 -3.07
C ALA A 57 -6.46 9.50 -2.18
N LYS A 58 -7.64 8.98 -2.53
CA LYS A 58 -8.89 9.17 -1.80
C LYS A 58 -9.40 7.89 -1.16
N SER A 59 -9.37 6.80 -1.89
CA SER A 59 -9.87 5.51 -1.43
C SER A 59 -9.16 4.36 -2.13
N GLY A 60 -9.19 3.18 -1.52
CA GLY A 60 -8.62 1.98 -2.11
C GLY A 60 -9.45 0.75 -1.75
N ARG A 61 -9.45 -0.26 -2.62
CA ARG A 61 -10.04 -1.58 -2.38
C ARG A 61 -9.28 -2.65 -3.15
N GLY A 62 -8.77 -3.64 -2.45
CA GLY A 62 -7.91 -4.66 -3.05
C GLY A 62 -6.69 -4.00 -3.70
N LEU A 63 -6.49 -4.20 -5.00
CA LEU A 63 -5.39 -3.60 -5.77
C LEU A 63 -5.75 -2.22 -6.38
N ARG A 64 -6.97 -1.73 -6.22
CA ARG A 64 -7.39 -0.47 -6.85
C ARG A 64 -7.32 0.68 -5.88
N VAL A 65 -6.77 1.79 -6.36
CA VAL A 65 -6.76 3.08 -5.67
C VAL A 65 -7.50 4.08 -6.55
N THR A 66 -8.37 4.87 -5.93
CA THR A 66 -9.08 5.98 -6.60
C THR A 66 -8.57 7.29 -6.03
N ASP A 67 -8.21 8.23 -6.90
CA ASP A 67 -7.81 9.57 -6.50
C ASP A 67 -9.01 10.49 -6.22
N VAL A 68 -8.73 11.72 -5.80
CA VAL A 68 -9.76 12.73 -5.48
C VAL A 68 -10.54 13.22 -6.70
N ASP A 69 -10.00 13.02 -7.90
CA ASP A 69 -10.64 13.38 -9.18
C ASP A 69 -11.40 12.20 -9.80
N GLY A 70 -11.31 11.03 -9.17
CA GLY A 70 -12.00 9.81 -9.58
C GLY A 70 -11.25 8.99 -10.63
N ASN A 71 -9.97 9.26 -10.85
CA ASN A 71 -9.10 8.38 -11.62
C ASN A 71 -8.83 7.09 -10.81
N GLU A 72 -8.82 5.94 -11.49
CA GLU A 72 -8.53 4.64 -10.89
C GLU A 72 -7.17 4.14 -11.35
N PHE A 73 -6.39 3.67 -10.40
CA PHE A 73 -5.05 3.11 -10.59
C PHE A 73 -4.95 1.70 -10.05
N LEU A 74 -3.99 0.93 -10.54
CA LEU A 74 -3.56 -0.32 -9.94
C LEU A 74 -2.36 -0.04 -9.03
N ASP A 75 -2.47 -0.40 -7.77
CA ASP A 75 -1.40 -0.27 -6.79
C ASP A 75 -0.56 -1.56 -6.74
N PHE A 76 0.67 -1.47 -7.22
CA PHE A 76 1.67 -2.53 -7.12
C PHE A 76 2.69 -2.30 -6.00
N ALA A 77 2.58 -1.18 -5.29
CA ALA A 77 3.48 -0.81 -4.21
C ALA A 77 2.94 -1.17 -2.81
N ALA A 78 1.60 -1.29 -2.70
CA ALA A 78 0.91 -1.59 -1.43
C ALA A 78 1.34 -0.68 -0.26
N GLY A 79 1.63 0.61 -0.55
CA GLY A 79 2.13 1.55 0.48
C GLY A 79 3.49 1.12 1.06
N ILE A 80 4.41 0.68 0.22
CA ILE A 80 5.69 0.06 0.57
C ILE A 80 5.46 -1.24 1.37
N ALA A 81 4.67 -2.14 0.78
CA ALA A 81 4.28 -3.45 1.30
C ALA A 81 3.46 -3.44 2.62
N VAL A 82 2.92 -2.31 3.02
CA VAL A 82 2.11 -2.20 4.25
C VAL A 82 0.75 -2.86 4.08
N THR A 83 0.07 -2.64 2.94
CA THR A 83 -1.26 -3.20 2.66
C THR A 83 -1.18 -4.49 1.85
N SER A 84 -0.35 -5.44 2.29
CA SER A 84 -0.09 -6.70 1.56
C SER A 84 -1.33 -7.59 1.37
N THR A 85 -2.36 -7.41 2.19
CA THR A 85 -3.68 -8.06 2.02
C THR A 85 -4.59 -7.34 1.03
N GLY A 86 -4.13 -6.24 0.44
CA GLY A 86 -4.91 -5.29 -0.34
C GLY A 86 -5.55 -4.19 0.50
N HIS A 87 -5.87 -3.08 -0.16
CA HIS A 87 -6.54 -1.94 0.49
C HIS A 87 -7.89 -2.35 1.06
N CYS A 88 -8.15 -1.92 2.29
CA CYS A 88 -9.43 -2.11 2.99
C CYS A 88 -9.91 -3.58 3.01
N HIS A 89 -9.00 -4.53 3.31
CA HIS A 89 -9.39 -5.92 3.51
C HIS A 89 -10.43 -6.01 4.65
N PRO A 90 -11.59 -6.64 4.44
CA PRO A 90 -12.70 -6.55 5.39
C PRO A 90 -12.36 -7.02 6.81
N GLU A 91 -11.62 -8.12 6.93
CA GLU A 91 -11.21 -8.65 8.25
C GLU A 91 -10.21 -7.73 8.96
N VAL A 92 -9.27 -7.13 8.22
CA VAL A 92 -8.31 -6.17 8.77
C VAL A 92 -9.02 -4.90 9.23
N VAL A 93 -9.94 -4.37 8.41
CA VAL A 93 -10.74 -3.18 8.78
C VAL A 93 -11.56 -3.47 10.03
N LYS A 94 -12.21 -4.64 10.10
CA LYS A 94 -13.00 -5.01 11.29
C LYS A 94 -12.12 -5.11 12.54
N ALA A 95 -10.98 -5.78 12.45
CA ALA A 95 -10.06 -5.91 13.59
C ALA A 95 -9.57 -4.55 14.10
N ILE A 96 -9.27 -3.60 13.18
CA ILE A 96 -8.87 -2.23 13.54
C ILE A 96 -10.03 -1.50 14.22
N GLN A 97 -11.26 -1.62 13.70
CA GLN A 97 -12.44 -0.96 14.28
C GLN A 97 -12.74 -1.48 15.68
N ASP A 98 -12.71 -2.79 15.87
CA ASP A 98 -12.96 -3.43 17.16
C ASP A 98 -11.90 -2.97 18.19
N GLN A 99 -10.63 -3.07 17.83
CA GLN A 99 -9.53 -2.67 18.71
C GLN A 99 -9.57 -1.17 19.03
N ALA A 100 -9.88 -0.32 18.06
CA ALA A 100 -9.95 1.13 18.26
C ALA A 100 -11.10 1.52 19.21
N ALA A 101 -12.16 0.72 19.26
CA ALA A 101 -13.26 0.94 20.19
C ALA A 101 -12.91 0.55 21.65
N GLU A 102 -11.94 -0.35 21.84
CA GLU A 102 -11.51 -0.82 23.15
C GLU A 102 -10.30 -0.03 23.68
N LEU A 103 -9.25 0.06 22.89
CA LEU A 103 -8.00 0.75 23.26
C LEU A 103 -7.23 1.17 22.01
N ILE A 104 -7.03 2.46 21.82
CA ILE A 104 -6.26 3.01 20.70
C ILE A 104 -4.75 2.87 20.93
N HIS A 105 -4.27 3.25 22.13
CA HIS A 105 -2.84 3.24 22.44
C HIS A 105 -2.55 3.20 23.94
N MET A 106 -1.48 2.49 24.29
CA MET A 106 -0.78 2.58 25.56
C MET A 106 0.72 2.35 25.27
N SER A 107 1.61 2.88 26.10
CA SER A 107 3.05 2.68 25.88
C SER A 107 3.46 1.21 26.04
N GLY A 108 3.84 0.55 24.95
CA GLY A 108 4.30 -0.85 24.96
C GLY A 108 5.68 -1.05 25.60
N THR A 109 6.42 0.02 25.88
CA THR A 109 7.67 -0.06 26.66
C THR A 109 7.41 -0.14 28.16
N ASP A 110 6.26 0.38 28.62
CA ASP A 110 5.92 0.47 30.04
C ASP A 110 4.85 -0.55 30.45
N PHE A 111 4.02 -0.99 29.51
CA PHE A 111 2.88 -1.86 29.75
C PHE A 111 2.85 -3.06 28.82
N TYR A 112 2.28 -4.16 29.28
CA TYR A 112 2.12 -5.37 28.49
C TYR A 112 0.86 -5.31 27.64
N TYR A 113 0.92 -5.93 26.45
CA TYR A 113 -0.20 -6.12 25.53
C TYR A 113 -0.36 -7.58 25.16
N GLU A 114 -1.54 -8.13 25.25
CA GLU A 114 -1.84 -9.47 24.81
C GLU A 114 -1.58 -9.65 23.30
N HIS A 115 -1.96 -8.66 22.48
CA HIS A 115 -1.76 -8.70 21.04
C HIS A 115 -0.29 -8.77 20.62
N MET A 116 0.63 -8.18 21.38
CA MET A 116 2.07 -8.28 21.11
C MET A 116 2.58 -9.71 21.29
N THR A 117 2.16 -10.37 22.38
CA THR A 117 2.56 -11.76 22.66
C THR A 117 1.93 -12.73 21.67
N THR A 118 0.66 -12.59 21.38
CA THR A 118 -0.04 -13.39 20.37
C THR A 118 0.59 -13.27 18.98
N LEU A 119 0.97 -12.06 18.58
CA LEU A 119 1.67 -11.84 17.32
C LEU A 119 3.06 -12.51 17.33
N ALA A 120 3.81 -12.38 18.43
CA ALA A 120 5.12 -13.03 18.59
C ALA A 120 5.03 -14.56 18.47
N GLU A 121 4.02 -15.18 19.09
CA GLU A 121 3.76 -16.62 18.99
C GLU A 121 3.49 -17.04 17.54
N ARG A 122 2.61 -16.32 16.83
CA ARG A 122 2.29 -16.59 15.42
C ARG A 122 3.50 -16.42 14.52
N LEU A 123 4.30 -15.39 14.72
CA LEU A 123 5.53 -15.16 13.96
C LEU A 123 6.57 -16.25 14.24
N SER A 124 6.71 -16.68 15.50
CA SER A 124 7.59 -17.79 15.86
C SER A 124 7.24 -19.09 15.15
N ALA A 125 5.94 -19.35 14.98
CA ALA A 125 5.46 -20.58 14.34
C ALA A 125 5.81 -20.65 12.83
N VAL A 126 6.02 -19.51 12.18
CA VAL A 126 6.30 -19.43 10.73
C VAL A 126 7.73 -18.96 10.42
N ALA A 127 8.50 -18.57 11.42
CA ALA A 127 9.87 -18.09 11.24
C ALA A 127 10.77 -19.23 10.69
N PRO A 128 11.50 -19.03 9.59
CA PRO A 128 12.33 -20.07 8.96
C PRO A 128 13.67 -20.27 9.69
N MET A 129 13.82 -19.81 10.90
CA MET A 129 15.05 -19.86 11.68
C MET A 129 14.91 -20.88 12.83
N PRO A 130 15.96 -21.63 13.18
CA PRO A 130 15.92 -22.54 14.33
C PRO A 130 16.02 -21.80 15.67
N GLY A 131 15.36 -22.32 16.70
CA GLY A 131 15.49 -21.92 18.10
C GLY A 131 14.38 -20.99 18.62
N PRO A 132 14.46 -20.61 19.90
CA PRO A 132 13.49 -19.67 20.47
C PRO A 132 13.72 -18.26 19.89
N HIS A 133 12.63 -17.62 19.45
CA HIS A 133 12.67 -16.29 18.88
C HIS A 133 12.17 -15.24 19.87
N LYS A 134 12.78 -14.04 19.83
CA LYS A 134 12.28 -12.83 20.48
C LYS A 134 12.04 -11.78 19.41
N PHE A 135 10.89 -11.13 19.48
CA PHE A 135 10.48 -10.13 18.50
C PHE A 135 10.55 -8.72 19.09
N TYR A 136 11.09 -7.80 18.32
CA TYR A 136 11.07 -6.38 18.60
C TYR A 136 10.14 -5.70 17.60
N TYR A 137 9.19 -4.94 18.10
CA TYR A 137 8.22 -4.21 17.27
C TYR A 137 8.60 -2.74 17.19
N GLU A 138 8.86 -2.27 16.00
CA GLU A 138 9.13 -0.86 15.71
C GLU A 138 8.02 -0.25 14.87
N ILE A 139 7.69 1.02 15.15
CA ILE A 139 6.81 1.81 14.30
C ILE A 139 7.68 2.40 13.18
N GLY A 140 7.86 1.68 12.08
CA GLY A 140 8.48 2.11 10.85
C GLY A 140 9.38 3.36 10.94
N ARG A 141 10.64 3.20 11.34
CA ARG A 141 11.62 4.28 11.30
C ARG A 141 12.18 4.39 9.90
N ALA A 142 11.95 5.51 9.22
CA ALA A 142 12.70 5.81 8.03
C ALA A 142 14.16 6.02 8.43
N HIS A 143 15.05 5.12 8.04
CA HIS A 143 16.48 5.38 8.07
C HIS A 143 16.78 6.22 6.83
N VAL A 144 17.14 7.49 7.05
CA VAL A 144 17.73 8.36 6.04
C VAL A 144 19.24 8.16 6.08
#